data_fda5377f6e50c4bfd5fd05785c21aad0
#
_entry.id   fda5377f6e50c4bfd5fd05785c21aad0
#
_cell.length_a   1.000
_cell.length_b   1.000
_cell.length_c   1.000
_cell.angle_alpha   90.00
_cell.angle_beta   90.00
_cell.angle_gamma   90.00
#
_symmetry.space_group_name_H-M   'P 1'
#
loop_
_entity.id
_entity.type
_entity.pdbx_description
1 polymer ?
#
loop_
_entity_poly.entity_id
_entity_poly.type
_entity_poly.pdbx_seq_one_letter_code
_entity_poly.pdbx_strand_id
1 'polypeptide(L)'
;MPNNSYIKFINFFKEHKLYDEEIFTYLRENSIMLDYLDTDQRPLVGTYYTFDKRQRLNKIILYVPFIKDEITIVTNIHEYTHGLLAYNNINKKYTLKNDCEILPMLMEKIYLKENPSPTLERYIQYLDTKILESKNKEDYRYKIALDIQSELLEYYNANNDFEKLKTKSKKLYRKYNVK
;
A
#
# COMPACT_ATOMS: atom_id res chain seq x y z
N MET A 1 -13.45 2.23 23.53
CA MET A 1 -12.41 1.19 23.31
C MET A 1 -12.03 1.21 21.86
N PRO A 2 -10.75 1.08 21.50
CA PRO A 2 -10.38 0.98 20.08
C PRO A 2 -11.07 -0.25 19.47
N ASN A 3 -11.58 -0.09 18.25
CA ASN A 3 -12.21 -1.16 17.49
C ASN A 3 -11.18 -2.28 17.27
N ASN A 4 -11.61 -3.55 17.41
CA ASN A 4 -10.76 -4.73 17.20
C ASN A 4 -10.03 -4.71 15.84
N SER A 5 -10.68 -4.20 14.79
CA SER A 5 -10.12 -4.04 13.45
C SER A 5 -8.95 -3.05 13.42
N TYR A 6 -9.03 -1.94 14.18
CA TYR A 6 -7.93 -0.99 14.29
C TYR A 6 -6.72 -1.58 15.01
N ILE A 7 -6.96 -2.41 16.04
CA ILE A 7 -5.89 -3.12 16.76
C ILE A 7 -5.18 -4.10 15.80
N LYS A 8 -5.92 -4.86 15.00
CA LYS A 8 -5.35 -5.76 13.99
C LYS A 8 -4.48 -5.01 12.97
N PHE A 9 -4.97 -3.87 12.47
CA PHE A 9 -4.22 -3.01 11.56
C PHE A 9 -2.88 -2.55 12.15
N ILE A 10 -2.88 -2.03 13.38
CA ILE A 10 -1.63 -1.57 14.05
C ILE A 10 -0.69 -2.74 14.32
N ASN A 11 -1.22 -3.87 14.80
CA ASN A 11 -0.41 -5.05 15.10
C ASN A 11 0.28 -5.60 13.86
N PHE A 12 -0.36 -5.61 12.71
CA PHE A 12 0.26 -6.00 11.45
C PHE A 12 1.56 -5.23 11.19
N PHE A 13 1.54 -3.90 11.30
CA PHE A 13 2.75 -3.10 11.10
C PHE A 13 3.81 -3.31 12.19
N LYS A 14 3.39 -3.57 13.44
CA LYS A 14 4.32 -3.89 14.54
C LYS A 14 5.04 -5.23 14.34
N GLU A 15 4.30 -6.25 13.96
CA GLU A 15 4.82 -7.60 13.70
C GLU A 15 5.84 -7.61 12.55
N HIS A 16 5.60 -6.79 11.52
CA HIS A 16 6.52 -6.62 10.41
C HIS A 16 7.62 -5.56 10.65
N LYS A 17 7.74 -5.01 11.88
CA LYS A 17 8.73 -3.98 12.25
C LYS A 17 8.64 -2.71 11.39
N LEU A 18 7.44 -2.38 10.94
CA LEU A 18 7.14 -1.21 10.11
C LEU A 18 6.44 -0.10 10.90
N TYR A 19 6.05 -0.38 12.14
CA TYR A 19 5.41 0.60 13.00
C TYR A 19 6.43 1.55 13.59
N ASP A 20 6.22 2.84 13.36
CA ASP A 20 6.91 3.95 13.98
C ASP A 20 5.87 4.95 14.46
N GLU A 21 5.90 5.30 15.75
CA GLU A 21 4.88 6.16 16.37
C GLU A 21 4.82 7.55 15.75
N GLU A 22 5.98 8.15 15.43
CA GLU A 22 6.06 9.47 14.82
C GLU A 22 5.45 9.45 13.41
N ILE A 23 5.83 8.48 12.60
CA ILE A 23 5.34 8.33 11.23
C ILE A 23 3.84 8.05 11.23
N PHE A 24 3.36 7.13 12.06
CA PHE A 24 1.94 6.79 12.16
C PHE A 24 1.10 7.95 12.68
N THR A 25 1.61 8.72 13.63
CA THR A 25 0.94 9.95 14.09
C THR A 25 0.83 10.95 12.96
N TYR A 26 1.92 11.22 12.24
CA TYR A 26 1.93 12.11 11.08
C TYR A 26 0.91 11.66 10.01
N LEU A 27 0.93 10.39 9.63
CA LEU A 27 0.02 9.87 8.60
C LEU A 27 -1.44 9.98 9.06
N ARG A 28 -1.74 9.64 10.31
CA ARG A 28 -3.09 9.76 10.88
C ARG A 28 -3.59 11.20 10.89
N GLU A 29 -2.77 12.15 11.30
CA GLU A 29 -3.11 13.57 11.33
C GLU A 29 -3.32 14.16 9.92
N ASN A 30 -2.74 13.54 8.92
CA ASN A 30 -2.90 13.91 7.51
C ASN A 30 -3.82 12.95 6.74
N SER A 31 -4.61 12.15 7.44
CA SER A 31 -5.63 11.27 6.84
C SER A 31 -6.99 11.95 6.79
N ILE A 32 -7.67 11.78 5.66
CA ILE A 32 -9.07 12.14 5.46
C ILE A 32 -9.86 10.84 5.45
N MET A 33 -10.71 10.66 6.47
CA MET A 33 -11.52 9.46 6.61
C MET A 33 -12.73 9.53 5.67
N LEU A 34 -12.93 8.47 4.92
CA LEU A 34 -14.00 8.31 3.96
C LEU A 34 -15.09 7.39 4.52
N ASP A 35 -16.33 7.79 4.41
CA ASP A 35 -17.47 6.94 4.72
C ASP A 35 -17.91 6.17 3.47
N TYR A 36 -17.89 4.82 3.55
CA TYR A 36 -18.22 3.93 2.43
C TYR A 36 -19.73 3.73 2.22
N LEU A 37 -20.57 4.56 2.75
CA LEU A 37 -22.03 4.33 2.70
C LEU A 37 -22.65 4.53 1.31
N ASP A 38 -21.87 5.00 0.32
CA ASP A 38 -22.40 5.19 -1.02
C ASP A 38 -21.68 4.31 -2.05
N THR A 39 -22.33 3.24 -2.49
CA THR A 39 -21.77 2.23 -3.41
C THR A 39 -21.55 2.74 -4.82
N ASP A 40 -22.18 3.84 -5.22
CA ASP A 40 -22.10 4.39 -6.56
C ASP A 40 -21.03 5.48 -6.73
N GLN A 41 -20.62 6.09 -5.61
CA GLN A 41 -19.49 6.99 -5.57
C GLN A 41 -18.34 6.29 -4.83
N ARG A 42 -17.52 5.55 -5.53
CA ARG A 42 -16.28 5.03 -4.93
C ARG A 42 -15.51 6.21 -4.39
N PRO A 43 -15.31 6.33 -3.07
CA PRO A 43 -14.45 7.36 -2.54
C PRO A 43 -13.09 7.20 -3.21
N LEU A 44 -12.45 8.32 -3.52
CA LEU A 44 -11.09 8.35 -4.07
C LEU A 44 -10.12 7.93 -2.97
N VAL A 45 -10.11 6.65 -2.63
CA VAL A 45 -9.09 6.07 -1.76
C VAL A 45 -7.74 6.25 -2.44
N GLY A 46 -6.76 6.72 -1.73
CA GLY A 46 -5.44 6.91 -2.29
C GLY A 46 -4.52 7.74 -1.43
N THR A 47 -3.24 7.63 -1.74
CA THR A 47 -2.20 8.45 -1.14
C THR A 47 -1.81 9.56 -2.10
N TYR A 48 -1.99 10.81 -1.67
CA TYR A 48 -1.71 12.00 -2.44
C TYR A 48 -0.46 12.71 -1.91
N TYR A 49 0.30 13.27 -2.83
CA TYR A 49 1.55 13.94 -2.53
C TYR A 49 1.50 15.40 -2.99
N THR A 50 1.92 16.30 -2.11
CA THR A 50 2.15 17.69 -2.49
C THR A 50 3.65 17.97 -2.57
N PHE A 51 4.04 18.88 -3.46
CA PHE A 51 5.43 19.22 -3.70
C PHE A 51 5.65 20.72 -3.48
N ASP A 52 6.83 21.08 -2.98
CA ASP A 52 7.25 22.46 -2.86
C ASP A 52 7.66 23.03 -4.25
N LYS A 53 7.96 24.34 -4.27
CA LYS A 53 8.43 25.02 -5.50
C LYS A 53 9.71 24.42 -6.12
N ARG A 54 10.47 23.64 -5.34
CA ARG A 54 11.69 22.94 -5.79
C ARG A 54 11.43 21.48 -6.15
N GLN A 55 10.15 21.09 -6.30
CA GLN A 55 9.72 19.71 -6.60
C GLN A 55 10.18 18.69 -5.53
N ARG A 56 10.29 19.12 -4.27
CA ARG A 56 10.54 18.21 -3.14
C ARG A 56 9.19 17.85 -2.53
N LEU A 57 9.06 16.62 -2.08
CA LEU A 57 7.88 16.16 -1.36
C LEU A 57 7.66 17.03 -0.11
N ASN A 58 6.52 17.68 -0.03
CA ASN A 58 6.15 18.60 1.03
C ASN A 58 5.20 17.96 2.04
N LYS A 59 4.18 17.26 1.56
CA LYS A 59 3.15 16.66 2.40
C LYS A 59 2.61 15.38 1.77
N ILE A 60 2.25 14.42 2.63
CA ILE A 60 1.55 13.20 2.28
C ILE A 60 0.13 13.33 2.85
N ILE A 61 -0.88 13.05 2.04
CA ILE A 61 -2.29 13.07 2.45
C ILE A 61 -2.90 11.72 2.09
N LEU A 62 -3.47 11.03 3.09
CA LEU A 62 -4.15 9.77 2.90
C LEU A 62 -5.67 9.98 2.83
N TYR A 63 -6.31 9.44 1.81
CA TYR A 63 -7.76 9.28 1.74
C TYR A 63 -8.07 7.80 2.00
N VAL A 64 -8.56 7.47 3.17
CA VAL A 64 -8.71 6.10 3.63
C VAL A 64 -10.07 5.88 4.29
N PRO A 65 -10.65 4.66 4.20
CA PRO A 65 -11.89 4.36 4.87
C PRO A 65 -11.69 4.23 6.38
N PHE A 66 -12.76 4.42 7.15
CA PHE A 66 -12.79 4.00 8.54
C PHE A 66 -12.52 2.51 8.66
N ILE A 67 -11.60 2.13 9.55
CA ILE A 67 -11.25 0.73 9.77
C ILE A 67 -12.37 0.06 10.59
N LYS A 68 -13.17 -0.79 9.93
CA LYS A 68 -14.32 -1.48 10.52
C LYS A 68 -14.38 -3.00 10.23
N ASP A 69 -13.78 -3.44 9.16
CA ASP A 69 -13.76 -4.81 8.68
C ASP A 69 -12.42 -5.16 7.98
N GLU A 70 -12.29 -6.39 7.49
CA GLU A 70 -11.06 -6.88 6.87
C GLU A 70 -10.71 -6.16 5.57
N ILE A 71 -11.71 -5.76 4.77
CA ILE A 71 -11.49 -5.02 3.52
C ILE A 71 -10.93 -3.64 3.84
N THR A 72 -11.50 -2.95 4.82
CA THR A 72 -11.02 -1.64 5.24
C THR A 72 -9.66 -1.69 5.92
N ILE A 73 -9.32 -2.79 6.62
CA ILE A 73 -7.97 -3.02 7.14
C ILE A 73 -6.98 -3.09 5.98
N VAL A 74 -7.23 -3.93 4.98
CA VAL A 74 -6.31 -4.14 3.85
C VAL A 74 -6.17 -2.87 3.03
N THR A 75 -7.24 -2.14 2.77
CA THR A 75 -7.19 -0.84 2.09
C THR A 75 -6.30 0.16 2.86
N ASN A 76 -6.43 0.21 4.19
CA ASN A 76 -5.56 1.06 5.00
C ASN A 76 -4.10 0.58 5.00
N ILE A 77 -3.84 -0.74 5.02
CA ILE A 77 -2.49 -1.30 4.89
C ILE A 77 -1.85 -0.82 3.59
N HIS A 78 -2.58 -0.88 2.48
CA HIS A 78 -2.11 -0.40 1.18
C HIS A 78 -1.68 1.07 1.24
N GLU A 79 -2.58 1.95 1.65
CA GLU A 79 -2.34 3.40 1.65
C GLU A 79 -1.28 3.83 2.68
N TYR A 80 -1.29 3.23 3.87
CA TYR A 80 -0.25 3.50 4.87
C TYR A 80 1.13 3.00 4.41
N THR A 81 1.20 1.93 3.62
CA THR A 81 2.46 1.48 3.02
C THR A 81 3.01 2.52 2.04
N HIS A 82 2.17 3.13 1.21
CA HIS A 82 2.57 4.28 0.40
C HIS A 82 3.12 5.43 1.27
N GLY A 83 2.41 5.77 2.34
CA GLY A 83 2.81 6.81 3.27
C GLY A 83 4.17 6.55 3.90
N LEU A 84 4.40 5.32 4.41
CA LEU A 84 5.69 4.89 4.97
C LEU A 84 6.84 4.98 3.97
N LEU A 85 6.61 4.54 2.74
CA LEU A 85 7.62 4.59 1.67
C LEU A 85 8.01 6.03 1.31
N ALA A 86 7.08 6.96 1.43
CA ALA A 86 7.26 8.35 1.06
C ALA A 86 7.81 9.21 2.21
N TYR A 87 7.49 8.92 3.47
CA TYR A 87 7.80 9.76 4.62
C TYR A 87 9.29 10.12 4.72
N ASN A 88 10.17 9.15 4.56
CA ASN A 88 11.61 9.37 4.61
C ASN A 88 12.16 10.24 3.45
N ASN A 89 11.31 10.57 2.48
CA ASN A 89 11.67 11.41 1.33
C ASN A 89 11.06 12.81 1.41
N ILE A 90 10.39 13.17 2.52
CA ILE A 90 9.62 14.42 2.63
C ILE A 90 10.45 15.69 2.34
N ASN A 91 11.75 15.68 2.66
CA ASN A 91 12.68 16.79 2.41
C ASN A 91 13.62 16.53 1.21
N LYS A 92 13.40 15.47 0.44
CA LYS A 92 14.21 15.09 -0.71
C LYS A 92 13.42 15.23 -2.00
N LYS A 93 14.12 15.32 -3.14
CA LYS A 93 13.46 15.26 -4.44
C LYS A 93 12.82 13.87 -4.59
N TYR A 94 11.50 13.84 -4.52
CA TYR A 94 10.70 12.63 -4.68
C TYR A 94 10.18 12.57 -6.13
N THR A 95 10.55 11.53 -6.83
CA THR A 95 9.94 11.22 -8.13
C THR A 95 8.95 10.08 -7.89
N LEU A 96 7.66 10.32 -8.10
CA LEU A 96 6.65 9.27 -8.16
C LEU A 96 6.99 8.36 -9.33
N LYS A 97 7.70 7.28 -9.04
CA LYS A 97 7.97 6.24 -10.01
C LYS A 97 6.84 5.23 -10.00
N ASN A 98 6.65 4.59 -11.12
CA ASN A 98 5.61 3.57 -11.30
C ASN A 98 5.78 2.32 -10.39
N ASP A 99 6.88 2.19 -9.65
CA ASP A 99 7.14 1.11 -8.70
C ASP A 99 6.43 1.28 -7.34
N CYS A 100 5.67 2.36 -7.16
CA CYS A 100 4.98 2.64 -5.90
C CYS A 100 3.98 1.55 -5.50
N GLU A 101 3.35 0.87 -6.44
CA GLU A 101 2.28 -0.11 -6.18
C GLU A 101 2.78 -1.49 -5.74
N ILE A 102 4.06 -1.79 -5.98
CA ILE A 102 4.61 -3.14 -5.76
C ILE A 102 4.52 -3.55 -4.29
N LEU A 103 5.02 -2.69 -3.39
CA LEU A 103 5.05 -3.01 -1.96
C LEU A 103 3.69 -2.86 -1.29
N PRO A 104 2.86 -1.84 -1.55
CA PRO A 104 1.49 -1.79 -1.04
C PRO A 104 0.67 -3.04 -1.38
N MET A 105 0.63 -3.45 -2.65
CA MET A 105 -0.08 -4.66 -3.07
C MET A 105 0.51 -5.93 -2.48
N LEU A 106 1.83 -6.00 -2.27
CA LEU A 106 2.46 -7.13 -1.60
C LEU A 106 2.05 -7.21 -0.12
N MET A 107 1.98 -6.08 0.59
CA MET A 107 1.56 -6.04 1.99
C MET A 107 0.10 -6.52 2.16
N GLU A 108 -0.78 -6.24 1.20
CA GLU A 108 -2.13 -6.82 1.16
C GLU A 108 -2.09 -8.36 1.11
N LYS A 109 -1.24 -8.93 0.25
CA LYS A 109 -1.09 -10.40 0.12
C LYS A 109 -0.47 -11.02 1.37
N ILE A 110 0.48 -10.35 2.02
CA ILE A 110 1.06 -10.80 3.29
C ILE A 110 -0.03 -10.82 4.37
N TYR A 111 -0.82 -9.74 4.48
CA TYR A 111 -1.91 -9.69 5.44
C TYR A 111 -2.94 -10.82 5.21
N LEU A 112 -3.36 -11.05 3.96
CA LEU A 112 -4.26 -12.15 3.62
C LEU A 112 -3.70 -13.51 4.02
N LYS A 113 -2.40 -13.74 3.77
CA LYS A 113 -1.74 -15.01 4.11
C LYS A 113 -1.76 -15.28 5.62
N GLU A 114 -1.55 -14.24 6.42
CA GLU A 114 -1.52 -14.31 7.89
C GLU A 114 -2.92 -14.33 8.52
N ASN A 115 -3.90 -13.74 7.82
CA ASN A 115 -5.29 -13.63 8.24
C ASN A 115 -6.22 -14.18 7.15
N PRO A 116 -6.18 -15.49 6.86
CA PRO A 116 -6.97 -16.07 5.78
C PRO A 116 -8.46 -15.86 6.00
N SER A 117 -9.12 -15.26 5.01
CA SER A 117 -10.54 -14.94 5.03
C SER A 117 -11.11 -15.09 3.62
N PRO A 118 -12.19 -15.90 3.45
CA PRO A 118 -12.83 -16.08 2.14
C PRO A 118 -13.37 -14.78 1.54
N THR A 119 -13.76 -13.83 2.37
CA THR A 119 -14.25 -12.51 1.93
C THR A 119 -13.09 -11.67 1.39
N LEU A 120 -11.98 -11.62 2.12
CA LEU A 120 -10.79 -10.88 1.73
C LEU A 120 -10.14 -11.49 0.49
N GLU A 121 -10.05 -12.82 0.41
CA GLU A 121 -9.53 -13.53 -0.76
C GLU A 121 -10.31 -13.18 -2.02
N ARG A 122 -11.64 -13.25 -1.98
CA ARG A 122 -12.50 -12.86 -3.12
C ARG A 122 -12.35 -11.39 -3.50
N TYR A 123 -12.19 -10.50 -2.52
CA TYR A 123 -11.98 -9.08 -2.76
C TYR A 123 -10.65 -8.84 -3.49
N ILE A 124 -9.55 -9.42 -3.02
CA ILE A 124 -8.24 -9.27 -3.65
C ILE A 124 -8.21 -9.88 -5.05
N GLN A 125 -8.80 -11.08 -5.23
CA GLN A 125 -8.93 -11.71 -6.55
C GLN A 125 -9.74 -10.84 -7.52
N TYR A 126 -10.81 -10.21 -7.06
CA TYR A 126 -11.59 -9.27 -7.85
C TYR A 126 -10.74 -8.08 -8.30
N LEU A 127 -9.95 -7.48 -7.40
CA LEU A 127 -9.04 -6.37 -7.74
C LEU A 127 -7.99 -6.80 -8.75
N ASP A 128 -7.32 -7.94 -8.52
CA ASP A 128 -6.31 -8.49 -9.43
C ASP A 128 -6.89 -8.72 -10.84
N THR A 129 -8.10 -9.28 -10.92
CA THR A 129 -8.80 -9.50 -12.19
C THR A 129 -9.08 -8.19 -12.91
N LYS A 130 -9.58 -7.18 -12.20
CA LYS A 130 -9.84 -5.85 -12.76
C LYS A 130 -8.57 -5.20 -13.31
N ILE A 131 -7.44 -5.35 -12.61
CA ILE A 131 -6.14 -4.84 -13.06
C ILE A 131 -5.72 -5.55 -14.36
N LEU A 132 -5.82 -6.88 -14.40
CA LEU A 132 -5.42 -7.68 -15.57
C LEU A 132 -6.28 -7.37 -16.80
N GLU A 133 -7.60 -7.21 -16.63
CA GLU A 133 -8.55 -6.89 -17.68
C GLU A 133 -8.48 -5.44 -18.17
N SER A 134 -7.90 -4.54 -17.40
CA SER A 134 -7.83 -3.12 -17.74
C SER A 134 -7.01 -2.90 -19.02
N LYS A 135 -7.58 -2.09 -19.92
CA LYS A 135 -6.91 -1.58 -21.13
C LYS A 135 -6.23 -0.23 -20.91
N ASN A 136 -6.35 0.33 -19.71
CA ASN A 136 -5.77 1.62 -19.39
C ASN A 136 -4.25 1.49 -19.23
N LYS A 137 -3.50 2.34 -19.94
CA LYS A 137 -2.04 2.39 -19.84
C LYS A 137 -1.55 2.79 -18.43
N GLU A 138 -2.33 3.53 -17.69
CA GLU A 138 -2.00 3.93 -16.30
C GLU A 138 -1.97 2.73 -15.35
N ASP A 139 -2.66 1.63 -15.67
CA ASP A 139 -2.68 0.42 -14.87
C ASP A 139 -1.48 -0.50 -15.12
N TYR A 140 -0.56 -0.09 -16.00
CA TYR A 140 0.66 -0.88 -16.29
C TYR A 140 1.51 -1.13 -15.06
N ARG A 141 1.62 -0.16 -14.15
CA ARG A 141 2.34 -0.29 -12.87
C ARG A 141 1.76 -1.38 -11.97
N TYR A 142 0.43 -1.52 -11.94
CA TYR A 142 -0.25 -2.58 -11.18
C TYR A 142 -0.01 -3.95 -11.82
N LYS A 143 -0.01 -4.05 -13.14
CA LYS A 143 0.30 -5.29 -13.86
C LYS A 143 1.70 -5.78 -13.55
N ILE A 144 2.70 -4.88 -13.59
CA ILE A 144 4.07 -5.22 -13.18
C ILE A 144 4.09 -5.70 -11.72
N ALA A 145 3.36 -5.03 -10.83
CA ALA A 145 3.30 -5.44 -9.43
C ALA A 145 2.75 -6.87 -9.29
N LEU A 146 1.71 -7.23 -10.03
CA LEU A 146 1.17 -8.60 -10.06
C LEU A 146 2.17 -9.63 -10.59
N ASP A 147 2.86 -9.31 -11.68
CA ASP A 147 3.82 -10.21 -12.32
C ASP A 147 4.99 -10.61 -11.39
N ILE A 148 5.42 -9.70 -10.51
CA ILE A 148 6.57 -9.94 -9.63
C ILE A 148 6.20 -10.31 -8.20
N GLN A 149 4.92 -10.32 -7.84
CA GLN A 149 4.47 -10.58 -6.47
C GLN A 149 4.90 -11.93 -5.92
N SER A 150 4.80 -12.99 -6.70
CA SER A 150 5.16 -14.34 -6.24
C SER A 150 6.63 -14.40 -5.85
N GLU A 151 7.52 -13.88 -6.69
CA GLU A 151 8.97 -13.85 -6.41
C GLU A 151 9.28 -13.00 -5.16
N LEU A 152 8.57 -11.89 -4.97
CA LEU A 152 8.75 -11.02 -3.80
C LEU A 152 8.21 -11.66 -2.52
N LEU A 153 7.08 -12.36 -2.59
CA LEU A 153 6.49 -13.02 -1.43
C LEU A 153 7.38 -14.17 -0.96
N GLU A 154 7.91 -14.99 -1.87
CA GLU A 154 8.88 -16.02 -1.55
C GLU A 154 10.15 -15.45 -0.91
N TYR A 155 10.67 -14.36 -1.49
CA TYR A 155 11.84 -13.67 -0.95
C TYR A 155 11.60 -13.13 0.46
N TYR A 156 10.43 -12.52 0.71
CA TYR A 156 10.08 -12.00 2.02
C TYR A 156 9.91 -13.12 3.06
N ASN A 157 9.24 -14.21 2.71
CA ASN A 157 9.09 -15.37 3.59
C ASN A 157 10.44 -15.96 4.03
N ALA A 158 11.44 -15.94 3.15
CA ALA A 158 12.77 -16.45 3.44
C ALA A 158 13.60 -15.48 4.31
N ASN A 159 13.36 -14.18 4.24
CA ASN A 159 14.22 -13.17 4.86
C ASN A 159 13.55 -12.38 5.97
N ASN A 160 12.21 -12.24 5.98
CA ASN A 160 11.42 -11.42 6.92
C ASN A 160 12.04 -10.03 7.18
N ASP A 161 12.51 -9.36 6.12
CA ASP A 161 13.25 -8.11 6.18
C ASP A 161 12.72 -7.14 5.11
N PHE A 162 12.00 -6.13 5.56
CA PHE A 162 11.33 -5.17 4.67
C PHE A 162 12.32 -4.30 3.87
N GLU A 163 13.47 -3.93 4.44
CA GLU A 163 14.46 -3.13 3.71
C GLU A 163 15.12 -3.92 2.58
N LYS A 164 15.38 -5.21 2.82
CA LYS A 164 15.82 -6.11 1.75
C LYS A 164 14.75 -6.31 0.70
N LEU A 165 13.48 -6.48 1.13
CA LEU A 165 12.34 -6.56 0.23
C LEU A 165 12.23 -5.32 -0.66
N LYS A 166 12.31 -4.13 -0.08
CA LYS A 166 12.29 -2.85 -0.79
C LYS A 166 13.42 -2.75 -1.83
N THR A 167 14.61 -3.24 -1.49
CA THR A 167 15.74 -3.28 -2.40
C THR A 167 15.53 -4.29 -3.54
N LYS A 168 15.00 -5.47 -3.24
CA LYS A 168 14.68 -6.51 -4.22
C LYS A 168 13.60 -6.04 -5.18
N SER A 169 12.53 -5.39 -4.68
CA SER A 169 11.44 -4.86 -5.51
C SER A 169 11.94 -3.86 -6.55
N LYS A 170 12.83 -2.94 -6.15
CA LYS A 170 13.45 -1.98 -7.08
C LYS A 170 14.27 -2.65 -8.18
N LYS A 171 15.00 -3.74 -7.87
CA LYS A 171 15.76 -4.50 -8.86
C LYS A 171 14.84 -5.20 -9.85
N LEU A 172 13.79 -5.85 -9.35
CA LEU A 172 12.81 -6.54 -10.20
C LEU A 172 12.07 -5.56 -11.09
N TYR A 173 11.58 -4.44 -10.54
CA TYR A 173 10.90 -3.42 -11.31
C TYR A 173 11.76 -2.96 -12.50
N ARG A 174 13.04 -2.68 -12.28
CA ARG A 174 13.97 -2.29 -13.36
C ARG A 174 14.12 -3.37 -14.41
N LYS A 175 14.14 -4.66 -14.02
CA LYS A 175 14.22 -5.79 -14.94
C LYS A 175 12.99 -5.87 -15.86
N TYR A 176 11.79 -5.58 -15.33
CA TYR A 176 10.53 -5.67 -16.08
C TYR A 176 10.17 -4.38 -16.84
N ASN A 177 10.72 -3.24 -16.46
CA ASN A 177 10.39 -1.94 -17.05
C ASN A 177 11.39 -1.50 -18.15
N VAL A 178 12.36 -2.31 -18.49
CA VAL A 178 13.34 -2.05 -19.55
C VAL A 178 12.77 -2.53 -20.89
N LYS A 179 11.74 -1.83 -21.38
CA LYS A 179 11.31 -1.92 -22.78
C LYS A 179 10.90 -0.55 -23.30
#